data_42273d85de9e948dfe5c4db906ecd9ec
#
_entry.id   42273d85de9e948dfe5c4db906ecd9ec
#
_cell.length_a   1.000
_cell.length_b   1.000
_cell.length_c   1.000
_cell.angle_alpha   90.00
_cell.angle_beta   90.00
_cell.angle_gamma   90.00
#
_symmetry.space_group_name_H-M   'P 1'
#
loop_
_entity.id
_entity.type
_entity.pdbx_description
1 polymer ?
#
loop_
_entity_poly.entity_id
_entity_poly.type
_entity_poly.pdbx_seq_one_letter_code
_entity_poly.pdbx_strand_id
1 'polypeptide(L)'
;MLTESMSNDTAFHPSTFILLGIPGMQDQHIWISIPFCSMYILALVGNGTILFIIITDKTLHEPMYLFLCLLSVTDLVLCSTTLPKMLAIFWLDAHTISFHGCLTQMFFVHAVFATESAILLAMAFDRYVAICRPLHYTSILNASVIGRIGAACVARGLLFVFPFIILIKRLPFCGRHVLAHTYCEHMGIAKLACTSIKPNTIYGLTVALSVTGMDVVLIAASYVLILRAVLSLPSQDAQLRAFSTCGAHVCVILVFYIPAFFSFFTHRFGRHVPPQAHIILANLYLLVPPVLNPLVYGINTKQIRTRILGLGLRRS
;
A
#
# COMPACT_ATOMS: atom_id res chain seq x y z
N MET A 1 11.70 37.48 -25.90
CA MET A 1 11.94 36.02 -26.09
C MET A 1 11.84 35.18 -24.82
N LEU A 2 12.21 35.68 -23.63
CA LEU A 2 12.08 34.91 -22.35
C LEU A 2 10.64 34.86 -21.79
N THR A 3 9.78 35.82 -22.09
CA THR A 3 8.39 35.91 -21.64
C THR A 3 7.43 34.99 -22.38
N GLU A 4 7.68 34.70 -23.68
CA GLU A 4 6.85 33.77 -24.46
C GLU A 4 7.10 32.29 -24.12
N SER A 5 8.32 31.92 -23.71
CA SER A 5 8.66 30.56 -23.25
C SER A 5 7.97 30.21 -21.95
N MET A 6 7.88 31.16 -20.99
CA MET A 6 7.18 30.92 -19.71
C MET A 6 5.65 30.83 -19.88
N SER A 7 5.06 31.55 -20.80
CA SER A 7 3.61 31.50 -21.09
C SER A 7 3.20 30.19 -21.75
N ASN A 8 4.04 29.58 -22.58
CA ASN A 8 3.76 28.27 -23.21
C ASN A 8 3.91 27.10 -22.26
N ASP A 9 4.88 27.16 -21.34
CA ASP A 9 5.08 26.09 -20.33
C ASP A 9 3.94 26.02 -19.30
N THR A 10 3.40 27.17 -18.89
CA THR A 10 2.26 27.23 -17.96
C THR A 10 0.94 26.80 -18.61
N ALA A 11 0.80 26.91 -19.95
CA ALA A 11 -0.34 26.37 -20.67
C ALA A 11 -0.25 24.85 -20.81
N PHE A 12 0.95 24.28 -20.83
CA PHE A 12 1.17 22.84 -20.95
C PHE A 12 1.02 22.13 -19.61
N HIS A 13 1.70 22.60 -18.55
CA HIS A 13 1.58 22.08 -17.20
C HIS A 13 1.16 23.16 -16.20
N PRO A 14 0.20 22.88 -15.29
CA PRO A 14 -0.11 23.81 -14.21
C PRO A 14 1.05 23.85 -13.21
N SER A 15 1.31 25.02 -12.61
CA SER A 15 2.28 25.14 -11.50
C SER A 15 1.84 24.39 -10.26
N THR A 16 0.51 24.37 -10.03
CA THR A 16 -0.13 23.73 -8.88
C THR A 16 -1.42 23.03 -9.27
N PHE A 17 -1.77 21.98 -8.53
CA PHE A 17 -3.10 21.39 -8.53
C PHE A 17 -3.88 21.83 -7.29
N ILE A 18 -5.21 21.82 -7.39
CA ILE A 18 -6.14 22.06 -6.28
C ILE A 18 -6.85 20.74 -5.98
N LEU A 19 -6.63 20.20 -4.78
CA LEU A 19 -7.30 19.00 -4.28
C LEU A 19 -8.58 19.43 -3.55
N LEU A 20 -9.75 19.02 -4.04
CA LEU A 20 -11.04 19.40 -3.44
C LEU A 20 -11.38 18.66 -2.14
N GLY A 21 -10.63 17.62 -1.79
CA GLY A 21 -11.04 16.73 -0.73
C GLY A 21 -12.18 15.81 -1.19
N ILE A 22 -13.28 15.78 -0.45
CA ILE A 22 -14.49 15.02 -0.78
C ILE A 22 -15.54 16.02 -1.25
N PRO A 23 -15.81 16.12 -2.56
CA PRO A 23 -16.76 17.11 -3.10
C PRO A 23 -18.17 16.92 -2.55
N GLY A 24 -18.82 18.04 -2.18
CA GLY A 24 -20.17 18.05 -1.61
C GLY A 24 -20.25 17.62 -0.14
N MET A 25 -19.11 17.39 0.53
CA MET A 25 -19.03 17.06 1.95
C MET A 25 -18.11 17.99 2.73
N GLN A 26 -17.84 19.20 2.23
CA GLN A 26 -16.87 20.14 2.83
C GLN A 26 -17.21 20.45 4.29
N ASP A 27 -18.47 20.69 4.61
CA ASP A 27 -18.95 20.95 5.98
C ASP A 27 -18.74 19.77 6.94
N GLN A 28 -18.55 18.57 6.39
CA GLN A 28 -18.36 17.34 7.14
C GLN A 28 -16.88 16.91 7.23
N HIS A 29 -15.96 17.63 6.58
CA HIS A 29 -14.54 17.28 6.55
C HIS A 29 -13.94 17.09 7.96
N ILE A 30 -14.30 17.94 8.91
CA ILE A 30 -13.83 17.84 10.31
C ILE A 30 -14.27 16.52 10.93
N TRP A 31 -15.53 16.14 10.77
CA TRP A 31 -16.05 14.88 11.32
C TRP A 31 -15.47 13.65 10.64
N ILE A 32 -15.31 13.71 9.33
CA ILE A 32 -14.67 12.65 8.52
C ILE A 32 -13.19 12.51 8.89
N SER A 33 -12.51 13.61 9.26
CA SER A 33 -11.10 13.57 9.64
C SER A 33 -10.83 12.79 10.93
N ILE A 34 -11.78 12.72 11.86
CA ILE A 34 -11.60 12.06 13.17
C ILE A 34 -11.24 10.56 13.01
N PRO A 35 -12.02 9.73 12.30
CA PRO A 35 -11.63 8.34 12.08
C PRO A 35 -10.33 8.20 11.29
N PHE A 36 -10.10 9.02 10.28
CA PHE A 36 -8.85 8.95 9.51
C PHE A 36 -7.62 9.34 10.33
N CYS A 37 -7.73 10.37 11.17
CA CYS A 37 -6.67 10.76 12.10
C CYS A 37 -6.38 9.64 13.12
N SER A 38 -7.42 9.05 13.69
CA SER A 38 -7.30 7.93 14.63
C SER A 38 -6.61 6.72 13.98
N MET A 39 -7.01 6.35 12.77
CA MET A 39 -6.39 5.28 11.99
C MET A 39 -4.93 5.59 11.66
N TYR A 40 -4.61 6.85 11.31
CA TYR A 40 -3.23 7.26 11.05
C TYR A 40 -2.35 7.12 12.29
N ILE A 41 -2.81 7.58 13.45
CA ILE A 41 -2.10 7.42 14.72
C ILE A 41 -1.89 5.92 15.05
N LEU A 42 -2.92 5.10 14.88
CA LEU A 42 -2.83 3.64 15.08
C LEU A 42 -1.82 2.99 14.13
N ALA A 43 -1.79 3.41 12.86
CA ALA A 43 -0.82 2.92 11.89
C ALA A 43 0.62 3.30 12.30
N LEU A 44 0.85 4.58 12.69
CA LEU A 44 2.18 5.04 13.14
C LEU A 44 2.65 4.31 14.39
N VAL A 45 1.80 4.22 15.41
CA VAL A 45 2.15 3.57 16.69
C VAL A 45 2.33 2.06 16.48
N GLY A 46 1.41 1.41 15.76
CA GLY A 46 1.44 -0.03 15.54
C GLY A 46 2.68 -0.48 14.76
N ASN A 47 2.91 0.11 13.59
CA ASN A 47 4.07 -0.23 12.76
C ASN A 47 5.39 0.19 13.41
N GLY A 48 5.43 1.37 14.04
CA GLY A 48 6.60 1.82 14.82
C GLY A 48 6.95 0.86 15.96
N THR A 49 5.94 0.34 16.66
CA THR A 49 6.14 -0.65 17.74
C THR A 49 6.69 -1.96 17.20
N ILE A 50 6.13 -2.48 16.09
CA ILE A 50 6.63 -3.71 15.45
C ILE A 50 8.08 -3.54 15.01
N LEU A 51 8.41 -2.44 14.34
CA LEU A 51 9.78 -2.14 13.91
C LEU A 51 10.73 -2.09 15.11
N PHE A 52 10.36 -1.37 16.16
CA PHE A 52 11.17 -1.26 17.37
C PHE A 52 11.45 -2.64 18.00
N ILE A 53 10.43 -3.47 18.15
CA ILE A 53 10.55 -4.81 18.75
C ILE A 53 11.46 -5.69 17.89
N ILE A 54 11.26 -5.76 16.57
CA ILE A 54 12.03 -6.67 15.72
C ILE A 54 13.49 -6.20 15.61
N ILE A 55 13.74 -4.90 15.51
CA ILE A 55 15.12 -4.37 15.41
C ILE A 55 15.90 -4.56 16.70
N THR A 56 15.25 -4.40 17.86
CA THR A 56 15.92 -4.49 19.16
C THR A 56 16.10 -5.91 19.67
N ASP A 57 15.28 -6.86 19.23
CA ASP A 57 15.33 -8.26 19.66
C ASP A 57 15.92 -9.17 18.59
N LYS A 58 17.19 -9.53 18.75
CA LYS A 58 17.91 -10.42 17.81
C LYS A 58 17.27 -11.80 17.66
N THR A 59 16.45 -12.24 18.60
CA THR A 59 15.72 -13.52 18.51
C THR A 59 14.59 -13.49 17.48
N LEU A 60 14.19 -12.30 17.04
CA LEU A 60 13.19 -12.07 15.99
C LEU A 60 13.79 -11.78 14.62
N HIS A 61 15.07 -12.10 14.38
CA HIS A 61 15.70 -11.92 13.07
C HIS A 61 15.51 -13.13 12.14
N GLU A 62 14.35 -13.78 12.21
CA GLU A 62 13.93 -14.82 11.27
C GLU A 62 13.34 -14.20 9.98
N PRO A 63 13.33 -14.92 8.84
CA PRO A 63 12.85 -14.42 7.54
C PRO A 63 11.50 -13.71 7.59
N MET A 64 10.52 -14.31 8.22
CA MET A 64 9.17 -13.77 8.33
C MET A 64 9.13 -12.39 9.01
N TYR A 65 9.91 -12.21 10.09
CA TYR A 65 9.95 -10.93 10.80
C TYR A 65 10.68 -9.85 10.02
N LEU A 66 11.68 -10.22 9.20
CA LEU A 66 12.36 -9.27 8.33
C LEU A 66 11.44 -8.78 7.21
N PHE A 67 10.61 -9.66 6.64
CA PHE A 67 9.55 -9.23 5.71
C PHE A 67 8.49 -8.37 6.41
N LEU A 68 8.16 -8.67 7.65
CA LEU A 68 7.25 -7.84 8.44
C LEU A 68 7.84 -6.46 8.73
N CYS A 69 9.15 -6.33 8.94
CA CYS A 69 9.82 -5.03 9.01
C CYS A 69 9.65 -4.24 7.71
N LEU A 70 9.89 -4.86 6.56
CA LEU A 70 9.71 -4.22 5.26
C LEU A 70 8.27 -3.76 5.07
N LEU A 71 7.29 -4.60 5.41
CA LEU A 71 5.87 -4.28 5.35
C LEU A 71 5.54 -3.09 6.27
N SER A 72 6.07 -3.08 7.50
CA SER A 72 5.84 -1.97 8.43
C SER A 72 6.46 -0.65 7.94
N VAL A 73 7.61 -0.69 7.28
CA VAL A 73 8.22 0.51 6.67
C VAL A 73 7.35 1.02 5.52
N THR A 74 6.88 0.14 4.64
CA THR A 74 6.01 0.53 3.52
C THR A 74 4.68 1.08 4.00
N ASP A 75 4.06 0.47 5.01
CA ASP A 75 2.85 0.98 5.67
C ASP A 75 3.03 2.42 6.19
N LEU A 76 4.16 2.69 6.88
CA LEU A 76 4.48 4.03 7.38
C LEU A 76 4.70 5.05 6.25
N VAL A 77 5.38 4.66 5.18
CA VAL A 77 5.60 5.52 4.02
C VAL A 77 4.27 5.82 3.34
N LEU A 78 3.42 4.82 3.12
CA LEU A 78 2.14 4.96 2.44
C LEU A 78 1.20 5.93 3.18
N CYS A 79 0.96 5.70 4.46
CA CYS A 79 0.07 6.55 5.24
C CYS A 79 0.64 7.96 5.44
N SER A 80 1.97 8.11 5.62
CA SER A 80 2.60 9.43 5.77
C SER A 80 2.71 10.22 4.45
N THR A 81 2.60 9.55 3.32
CA THR A 81 2.55 10.20 2.00
C THR A 81 1.18 10.84 1.72
N THR A 82 0.10 10.25 2.23
CA THR A 82 -1.27 10.65 1.88
C THR A 82 -1.99 11.41 2.98
N LEU A 83 -1.94 10.92 4.23
CA LEU A 83 -2.76 11.43 5.35
C LEU A 83 -2.42 12.87 5.76
N PRO A 84 -1.17 13.30 5.89
CA PRO A 84 -0.87 14.67 6.28
C PRO A 84 -1.49 15.70 5.34
N LYS A 85 -1.45 15.46 4.02
CA LYS A 85 -2.06 16.34 3.04
C LYS A 85 -3.59 16.33 3.13
N MET A 86 -4.20 15.17 3.30
CA MET A 86 -5.65 15.05 3.47
C MET A 86 -6.12 15.79 4.74
N LEU A 87 -5.42 15.63 5.86
CA LEU A 87 -5.74 16.32 7.10
C LEU A 87 -5.52 17.84 6.98
N ALA A 88 -4.50 18.26 6.25
CA ALA A 88 -4.27 19.69 5.97
C ALA A 88 -5.41 20.30 5.12
N ILE A 89 -5.98 19.55 4.17
CA ILE A 89 -7.17 19.97 3.44
C ILE A 89 -8.36 20.11 4.40
N PHE A 90 -8.58 19.12 5.27
CA PHE A 90 -9.77 19.07 6.13
C PHE A 90 -9.74 20.06 7.30
N TRP A 91 -8.55 20.39 7.85
CA TRP A 91 -8.41 21.24 9.02
C TRP A 91 -7.95 22.65 8.72
N LEU A 92 -7.15 22.83 7.67
CA LEU A 92 -6.46 24.08 7.36
C LEU A 92 -6.88 24.69 6.02
N ASP A 93 -7.83 24.06 5.33
CA ASP A 93 -8.27 24.47 3.97
C ASP A 93 -7.10 24.56 2.96
N ALA A 94 -6.05 23.75 3.18
CA ALA A 94 -4.81 23.77 2.41
C ALA A 94 -4.94 22.91 1.14
N HIS A 95 -5.73 23.37 0.18
CA HIS A 95 -6.07 22.62 -1.04
C HIS A 95 -4.95 22.53 -2.07
N THR A 96 -4.00 23.46 -2.08
CA THR A 96 -2.97 23.56 -3.12
C THR A 96 -1.83 22.56 -2.92
N ILE A 97 -1.38 21.94 -4.01
CA ILE A 97 -0.16 21.12 -4.09
C ILE A 97 0.59 21.47 -5.38
N SER A 98 1.92 21.59 -5.33
CA SER A 98 2.71 21.85 -6.52
C SER A 98 2.62 20.68 -7.51
N PHE A 99 2.79 20.94 -8.79
CA PHE A 99 2.81 19.90 -9.84
C PHE A 99 3.80 18.78 -9.51
N HIS A 100 5.03 19.14 -9.13
CA HIS A 100 6.06 18.16 -8.76
C HIS A 100 5.71 17.42 -7.46
N GLY A 101 5.15 18.10 -6.47
CA GLY A 101 4.69 17.49 -5.21
C GLY A 101 3.59 16.46 -5.45
N CYS A 102 2.65 16.77 -6.35
CA CYS A 102 1.59 15.86 -6.75
C CYS A 102 2.14 14.61 -7.47
N LEU A 103 3.08 14.78 -8.41
CA LEU A 103 3.73 13.66 -9.09
C LEU A 103 4.55 12.80 -8.10
N THR A 104 5.23 13.42 -7.15
CA THR A 104 5.99 12.70 -6.11
C THR A 104 5.05 11.89 -5.22
N GLN A 105 3.94 12.47 -4.76
CA GLN A 105 2.93 11.76 -3.98
C GLN A 105 2.35 10.57 -4.77
N MET A 106 1.95 10.80 -6.02
CA MET A 106 1.46 9.75 -6.91
C MET A 106 2.48 8.62 -7.08
N PHE A 107 3.76 8.96 -7.28
CA PHE A 107 4.83 7.98 -7.43
C PHE A 107 4.98 7.11 -6.19
N PHE A 108 5.08 7.71 -5.00
CA PHE A 108 5.23 6.95 -3.76
C PHE A 108 4.01 6.08 -3.45
N VAL A 109 2.80 6.59 -3.64
CA VAL A 109 1.57 5.80 -3.42
C VAL A 109 1.58 4.52 -4.26
N HIS A 110 1.86 4.62 -5.55
CA HIS A 110 1.85 3.47 -6.45
C HIS A 110 3.07 2.55 -6.28
N ALA A 111 4.27 3.12 -6.05
CA ALA A 111 5.49 2.35 -5.86
C ALA A 111 5.44 1.54 -4.56
N VAL A 112 4.96 2.15 -3.48
CA VAL A 112 4.81 1.47 -2.19
C VAL A 112 3.75 0.39 -2.28
N PHE A 113 2.59 0.65 -2.89
CA PHE A 113 1.55 -0.35 -3.11
C PHE A 113 2.07 -1.57 -3.91
N ALA A 114 2.82 -1.33 -4.99
CA ALA A 114 3.42 -2.41 -5.77
C ALA A 114 4.51 -3.18 -4.99
N THR A 115 5.22 -2.50 -4.10
CA THR A 115 6.22 -3.10 -3.20
C THR A 115 5.54 -3.96 -2.13
N GLU A 116 4.46 -3.49 -1.51
CA GLU A 116 3.68 -4.26 -0.53
C GLU A 116 3.10 -5.54 -1.13
N SER A 117 2.56 -5.46 -2.35
CA SER A 117 2.11 -6.64 -3.10
C SER A 117 3.22 -7.69 -3.25
N ALA A 118 4.45 -7.25 -3.60
CA ALA A 118 5.61 -8.13 -3.70
C ALA A 118 6.06 -8.71 -2.35
N ILE A 119 5.99 -7.91 -1.28
CA ILE A 119 6.31 -8.38 0.08
C ILE A 119 5.32 -9.46 0.52
N LEU A 120 4.02 -9.28 0.27
CA LEU A 120 3.01 -10.29 0.57
C LEU A 120 3.25 -11.59 -0.20
N LEU A 121 3.68 -11.51 -1.46
CA LEU A 121 4.12 -12.68 -2.23
C LEU A 121 5.35 -13.35 -1.60
N ALA A 122 6.35 -12.57 -1.19
CA ALA A 122 7.55 -13.09 -0.51
C ALA A 122 7.20 -13.77 0.82
N MET A 123 6.25 -13.20 1.57
CA MET A 123 5.74 -13.80 2.81
C MET A 123 4.94 -15.09 2.54
N ALA A 124 4.19 -15.18 1.43
CA ALA A 124 3.54 -16.42 1.02
C ALA A 124 4.55 -17.50 0.65
N PHE A 125 5.63 -17.14 -0.01
CA PHE A 125 6.76 -18.02 -0.31
C PHE A 125 7.46 -18.50 0.96
N ASP A 126 7.70 -17.59 1.93
CA ASP A 126 8.24 -17.95 3.25
C ASP A 126 7.37 -19.01 3.95
N ARG A 127 6.05 -18.80 3.99
CA ARG A 127 5.12 -19.79 4.56
C ARG A 127 5.15 -21.13 3.83
N TYR A 128 5.21 -21.10 2.50
CA TYR A 128 5.35 -22.30 1.70
C TYR A 128 6.61 -23.10 2.06
N VAL A 129 7.76 -22.45 2.11
CA VAL A 129 9.02 -23.10 2.46
C VAL A 129 9.00 -23.65 3.89
N ALA A 130 8.48 -22.84 4.86
CA ALA A 130 8.41 -23.25 6.27
C ALA A 130 7.53 -24.50 6.49
N ILE A 131 6.46 -24.64 5.75
CA ILE A 131 5.48 -25.72 5.94
C ILE A 131 5.79 -26.93 5.04
N CYS A 132 6.09 -26.69 3.76
CA CYS A 132 6.27 -27.75 2.78
C CYS A 132 7.71 -28.26 2.69
N ARG A 133 8.71 -27.47 3.15
CA ARG A 133 10.13 -27.81 3.09
C ARG A 133 10.90 -27.47 4.37
N PRO A 134 10.42 -27.87 5.56
CA PRO A 134 10.97 -27.41 6.85
C PRO A 134 12.46 -27.73 7.04
N LEU A 135 12.94 -28.87 6.54
CA LEU A 135 14.34 -29.28 6.66
C LEU A 135 15.31 -28.41 5.84
N HIS A 136 14.82 -27.69 4.83
CA HIS A 136 15.62 -26.83 3.95
C HIS A 136 15.35 -25.33 4.21
N TYR A 137 14.56 -24.98 5.21
CA TYR A 137 14.10 -23.62 5.45
C TYR A 137 15.27 -22.62 5.55
N THR A 138 16.22 -22.88 6.43
CA THR A 138 17.38 -22.00 6.66
C THR A 138 18.38 -21.96 5.51
N SER A 139 18.45 -23.02 4.70
CA SER A 139 19.29 -23.07 3.51
C SER A 139 18.69 -22.29 2.34
N ILE A 140 17.36 -22.30 2.20
CA ILE A 140 16.64 -21.57 1.14
C ILE A 140 16.50 -20.09 1.51
N LEU A 141 16.09 -19.79 2.74
CA LEU A 141 15.81 -18.43 3.23
C LEU A 141 16.89 -17.98 4.24
N ASN A 142 18.11 -17.80 3.75
CA ASN A 142 19.17 -17.18 4.54
C ASN A 142 19.13 -15.63 4.42
N ALA A 143 19.85 -14.92 5.29
CA ALA A 143 19.84 -13.46 5.37
C ALA A 143 20.17 -12.76 4.03
N SER A 144 21.12 -13.35 3.25
CA SER A 144 21.48 -12.80 1.94
C SER A 144 20.34 -12.92 0.93
N VAL A 145 19.64 -14.05 0.90
CA VAL A 145 18.48 -14.28 0.02
C VAL A 145 17.34 -13.34 0.40
N ILE A 146 17.05 -13.17 1.69
CA ILE A 146 16.00 -12.27 2.17
C ILE A 146 16.30 -10.83 1.77
N GLY A 147 17.56 -10.38 1.95
CA GLY A 147 17.97 -9.04 1.52
C GLY A 147 17.81 -8.82 0.02
N ARG A 148 18.15 -9.83 -0.81
CA ARG A 148 17.93 -9.78 -2.27
C ARG A 148 16.45 -9.75 -2.64
N ILE A 149 15.62 -10.55 -1.99
CA ILE A 149 14.16 -10.53 -2.20
C ILE A 149 13.60 -9.16 -1.83
N GLY A 150 13.95 -8.61 -0.66
CA GLY A 150 13.52 -7.28 -0.25
C GLY A 150 13.93 -6.18 -1.24
N ALA A 151 15.19 -6.20 -1.67
CA ALA A 151 15.69 -5.26 -2.69
C ALA A 151 14.94 -5.42 -4.03
N ALA A 152 14.65 -6.65 -4.45
CA ALA A 152 13.88 -6.93 -5.67
C ALA A 152 12.44 -6.43 -5.56
N CYS A 153 11.79 -6.57 -4.39
CA CYS A 153 10.45 -6.03 -4.15
C CYS A 153 10.42 -4.50 -4.34
N VAL A 154 11.37 -3.80 -3.73
CA VAL A 154 11.46 -2.33 -3.85
C VAL A 154 11.81 -1.92 -5.29
N ALA A 155 12.84 -2.53 -5.89
CA ALA A 155 13.24 -2.22 -7.27
C ALA A 155 12.10 -2.44 -8.26
N ARG A 156 11.32 -3.51 -8.09
CA ARG A 156 10.14 -3.80 -8.91
C ARG A 156 9.10 -2.66 -8.80
N GLY A 157 8.76 -2.24 -7.58
CA GLY A 157 7.82 -1.14 -7.36
C GLY A 157 8.26 0.15 -8.03
N LEU A 158 9.53 0.52 -7.87
CA LEU A 158 10.09 1.73 -8.49
C LEU A 158 10.09 1.65 -10.01
N LEU A 159 10.53 0.52 -10.59
CA LEU A 159 10.67 0.35 -12.04
C LEU A 159 9.31 0.38 -12.77
N PHE A 160 8.29 -0.29 -12.25
CA PHE A 160 6.96 -0.31 -12.89
C PHE A 160 6.18 0.99 -12.72
N VAL A 161 6.49 1.79 -11.70
CA VAL A 161 5.79 3.06 -11.45
C VAL A 161 6.48 4.25 -12.12
N PHE A 162 7.78 4.20 -12.38
CA PHE A 162 8.51 5.29 -13.02
C PHE A 162 7.90 5.75 -14.36
N PRO A 163 7.45 4.86 -15.28
CA PRO A 163 6.80 5.30 -16.52
C PRO A 163 5.51 6.09 -16.32
N PHE A 164 4.79 5.96 -15.19
CA PHE A 164 3.63 6.81 -14.90
C PHE A 164 4.00 8.30 -14.86
N ILE A 165 5.17 8.62 -14.28
CA ILE A 165 5.68 10.00 -14.24
C ILE A 165 5.92 10.53 -15.65
N ILE A 166 6.57 9.72 -16.50
CA ILE A 166 6.84 10.11 -17.89
C ILE A 166 5.53 10.32 -18.67
N LEU A 167 4.58 9.40 -18.49
CA LEU A 167 3.29 9.46 -19.18
C LEU A 167 2.48 10.70 -18.75
N ILE A 168 2.46 11.06 -17.47
CA ILE A 168 1.77 12.28 -17.00
C ILE A 168 2.48 13.54 -17.48
N LYS A 169 3.82 13.59 -17.46
CA LYS A 169 4.58 14.74 -17.95
C LYS A 169 4.42 15.01 -19.44
N ARG A 170 3.94 14.06 -20.22
CA ARG A 170 3.66 14.22 -21.66
C ARG A 170 2.27 14.78 -21.95
N LEU A 171 1.41 14.91 -20.93
CA LEU A 171 0.03 15.34 -21.11
C LEU A 171 -0.09 16.87 -21.04
N PRO A 172 -0.75 17.53 -22.01
CA PRO A 172 -1.15 18.92 -21.89
C PRO A 172 -2.43 19.02 -21.04
N PHE A 173 -2.44 19.96 -20.09
CA PHE A 173 -3.57 20.14 -19.16
C PHE A 173 -4.51 21.29 -19.57
N CYS A 174 -4.10 22.19 -20.45
CA CYS A 174 -4.93 23.29 -20.99
C CYS A 174 -5.63 24.10 -19.88
N GLY A 175 -4.89 24.43 -18.80
CA GLY A 175 -5.41 25.19 -17.66
C GLY A 175 -6.25 24.40 -16.67
N ARG A 176 -6.52 23.12 -16.90
CA ARG A 176 -7.24 22.27 -15.94
C ARG A 176 -6.30 21.82 -14.83
N HIS A 177 -6.65 22.13 -13.59
CA HIS A 177 -5.78 21.88 -12.43
C HIS A 177 -6.55 21.49 -11.15
N VAL A 178 -7.86 21.24 -11.26
CA VAL A 178 -8.71 20.90 -10.10
C VAL A 178 -8.95 19.39 -10.05
N LEU A 179 -8.47 18.76 -9.00
CA LEU A 179 -8.61 17.33 -8.71
C LEU A 179 -9.71 17.12 -7.66
N ALA A 180 -10.76 16.41 -8.02
CA ALA A 180 -11.81 16.00 -7.08
C ALA A 180 -11.34 14.76 -6.28
N HIS A 181 -10.31 14.94 -5.42
CA HIS A 181 -9.72 13.88 -4.61
C HIS A 181 -8.97 14.46 -3.40
N THR A 182 -8.61 13.61 -2.43
CA THR A 182 -7.85 13.94 -1.23
C THR A 182 -6.33 13.78 -1.42
N TYR A 183 -5.90 13.08 -2.45
CA TYR A 183 -4.50 12.85 -2.82
C TYR A 183 -4.35 12.73 -4.34
N CYS A 184 -3.11 12.77 -4.81
CA CYS A 184 -2.77 12.68 -6.24
C CYS A 184 -2.77 11.22 -6.69
N GLU A 185 -3.78 10.86 -7.49
CA GLU A 185 -3.93 9.53 -8.09
C GLU A 185 -3.69 9.60 -9.59
N HIS A 186 -3.03 8.60 -10.18
CA HIS A 186 -2.61 8.59 -11.57
C HIS A 186 -3.76 8.89 -12.57
N MET A 187 -4.88 8.18 -12.46
CA MET A 187 -6.00 8.36 -13.38
C MET A 187 -6.76 9.67 -13.12
N GLY A 188 -6.79 10.14 -11.86
CA GLY A 188 -7.35 11.44 -11.51
C GLY A 188 -6.59 12.57 -12.20
N ILE A 189 -5.26 12.54 -12.16
CA ILE A 189 -4.42 13.51 -12.84
C ILE A 189 -4.56 13.38 -14.37
N ALA A 190 -4.47 12.15 -14.91
CA ALA A 190 -4.56 11.92 -16.36
C ALA A 190 -5.87 12.44 -16.96
N LYS A 191 -7.00 12.28 -16.26
CA LYS A 191 -8.33 12.76 -16.71
C LYS A 191 -8.43 14.29 -16.83
N LEU A 192 -7.53 15.06 -16.24
CA LEU A 192 -7.47 16.51 -16.41
C LEU A 192 -6.85 16.93 -17.75
N ALA A 193 -6.13 16.04 -18.41
CA ALA A 193 -5.54 16.35 -19.71
C ALA A 193 -6.60 16.66 -20.76
N CYS A 194 -6.24 17.55 -21.69
CA CYS A 194 -7.08 17.92 -22.83
C CYS A 194 -6.78 17.11 -24.11
N THR A 195 -6.08 16.01 -23.96
CA THR A 195 -5.73 15.07 -25.02
C THR A 195 -6.12 13.64 -24.69
N SER A 196 -5.88 12.71 -25.61
CA SER A 196 -6.17 11.30 -25.40
C SER A 196 -5.27 10.69 -24.32
N ILE A 197 -5.88 10.13 -23.28
CA ILE A 197 -5.21 9.45 -22.17
C ILE A 197 -5.09 7.93 -22.37
N LYS A 198 -5.34 7.43 -23.58
CA LYS A 198 -5.27 5.99 -23.90
C LYS A 198 -3.96 5.33 -23.46
N PRO A 199 -2.76 5.92 -23.70
CA PRO A 199 -1.50 5.34 -23.24
C PRO A 199 -1.46 5.17 -21.72
N ASN A 200 -1.89 6.18 -20.96
CA ASN A 200 -1.97 6.14 -19.49
C ASN A 200 -2.92 5.03 -19.00
N THR A 201 -4.07 4.92 -19.66
CA THR A 201 -5.09 3.93 -19.35
C THR A 201 -4.59 2.50 -19.63
N ILE A 202 -3.98 2.28 -20.80
CA ILE A 202 -3.45 0.96 -21.20
C ILE A 202 -2.29 0.56 -20.28
N TYR A 203 -1.31 1.45 -20.08
CA TYR A 203 -0.17 1.16 -19.22
C TYR A 203 -0.61 0.87 -17.78
N GLY A 204 -1.50 1.71 -17.20
CA GLY A 204 -2.02 1.50 -15.86
C GLY A 204 -2.74 0.17 -15.70
N LEU A 205 -3.54 -0.24 -16.69
CA LEU A 205 -4.21 -1.54 -16.69
C LEU A 205 -3.21 -2.70 -16.81
N THR A 206 -2.24 -2.56 -17.72
CA THR A 206 -1.21 -3.58 -17.92
C THR A 206 -0.40 -3.80 -16.64
N VAL A 207 0.04 -2.74 -15.98
CA VAL A 207 0.77 -2.85 -14.71
C VAL A 207 -0.09 -3.46 -13.61
N ALA A 208 -1.34 -3.02 -13.45
CA ALA A 208 -2.23 -3.58 -12.44
C ALA A 208 -2.49 -5.08 -12.63
N LEU A 209 -2.71 -5.52 -13.87
CA LEU A 209 -2.98 -6.93 -14.16
C LEU A 209 -1.71 -7.78 -14.17
N SER A 210 -0.61 -7.31 -14.77
CA SER A 210 0.62 -8.09 -14.86
C SER A 210 1.39 -8.15 -13.55
N VAL A 211 1.43 -7.07 -12.77
CA VAL A 211 2.17 -7.01 -11.51
C VAL A 211 1.29 -7.56 -10.37
N THR A 212 0.19 -6.89 -10.07
CA THR A 212 -0.67 -7.27 -8.94
C THR A 212 -1.46 -8.56 -9.21
N GLY A 213 -1.95 -8.76 -10.43
CA GLY A 213 -2.66 -9.98 -10.81
C GLY A 213 -1.77 -11.22 -10.77
N MET A 214 -0.51 -11.12 -11.24
CA MET A 214 0.47 -12.20 -11.14
C MET A 214 0.78 -12.55 -9.68
N ASP A 215 0.97 -11.55 -8.83
CA ASP A 215 1.20 -11.79 -7.40
C ASP A 215 0.05 -12.57 -6.76
N VAL A 216 -1.19 -12.19 -7.03
CA VAL A 216 -2.38 -12.91 -6.51
C VAL A 216 -2.40 -14.36 -6.98
N VAL A 217 -2.12 -14.63 -8.26
CA VAL A 217 -2.07 -16.00 -8.80
C VAL A 217 -0.98 -16.84 -8.11
N LEU A 218 0.22 -16.27 -7.92
CA LEU A 218 1.33 -16.96 -7.27
C LEU A 218 1.08 -17.17 -5.76
N ILE A 219 0.48 -16.21 -5.08
CA ILE A 219 0.03 -16.35 -3.68
C ILE A 219 -1.00 -17.46 -3.58
N ALA A 220 -2.02 -17.47 -4.43
CA ALA A 220 -3.06 -18.50 -4.44
C ALA A 220 -2.46 -19.89 -4.69
N ALA A 221 -1.55 -20.02 -5.65
CA ALA A 221 -0.84 -21.27 -5.92
C ALA A 221 -0.04 -21.75 -4.70
N SER A 222 0.69 -20.84 -4.03
CA SER A 222 1.43 -21.16 -2.79
C SER A 222 0.49 -21.68 -1.70
N TYR A 223 -0.66 -21.04 -1.50
CA TYR A 223 -1.63 -21.46 -0.49
C TYR A 223 -2.35 -22.78 -0.83
N VAL A 224 -2.58 -23.08 -2.11
CA VAL A 224 -3.07 -24.40 -2.52
C VAL A 224 -2.08 -25.50 -2.13
N LEU A 225 -0.78 -25.27 -2.34
CA LEU A 225 0.27 -26.22 -1.95
C LEU A 225 0.40 -26.34 -0.43
N ILE A 226 0.34 -25.23 0.30
CA ILE A 226 0.33 -25.19 1.76
C ILE A 226 -0.87 -25.99 2.29
N LEU A 227 -2.07 -25.75 1.77
CA LEU A 227 -3.28 -26.44 2.19
C LEU A 227 -3.16 -27.97 2.02
N ARG A 228 -2.67 -28.40 0.85
CA ARG A 228 -2.42 -29.84 0.61
C ARG A 228 -1.44 -30.43 1.62
N ALA A 229 -0.34 -29.74 1.93
CA ALA A 229 0.65 -30.18 2.90
C ALA A 229 0.06 -30.21 4.32
N VAL A 230 -0.70 -29.22 4.74
CA VAL A 230 -1.33 -29.15 6.07
C VAL A 230 -2.37 -30.27 6.25
N LEU A 231 -3.21 -30.52 5.25
CA LEU A 231 -4.21 -31.60 5.29
C LEU A 231 -3.59 -33.00 5.34
N SER A 232 -2.33 -33.17 4.91
CA SER A 232 -1.59 -34.42 5.02
C SER A 232 -0.92 -34.64 6.37
N LEU A 233 -0.95 -33.67 7.31
CA LEU A 233 -0.38 -33.82 8.64
C LEU A 233 -1.18 -34.83 9.47
N PRO A 234 -0.49 -35.70 10.26
CA PRO A 234 -1.13 -36.82 10.95
C PRO A 234 -1.97 -36.43 12.15
N SER A 235 -1.78 -35.23 12.74
CA SER A 235 -2.51 -34.79 13.92
C SER A 235 -3.31 -33.52 13.69
N GLN A 236 -4.53 -33.48 14.24
CA GLN A 236 -5.40 -32.29 14.19
C GLN A 236 -4.76 -31.08 14.87
N ASP A 237 -4.01 -31.26 15.95
CA ASP A 237 -3.32 -30.17 16.65
C ASP A 237 -2.23 -29.53 15.78
N ALA A 238 -1.52 -30.33 14.99
CA ALA A 238 -0.54 -29.83 14.04
C ALA A 238 -1.21 -29.03 12.90
N GLN A 239 -2.34 -29.55 12.39
CA GLN A 239 -3.14 -28.84 11.38
C GLN A 239 -3.67 -27.51 11.90
N LEU A 240 -4.25 -27.46 13.11
CA LEU A 240 -4.78 -26.24 13.73
C LEU A 240 -3.69 -25.18 13.93
N ARG A 241 -2.50 -25.58 14.39
CA ARG A 241 -1.35 -24.64 14.52
C ARG A 241 -0.92 -24.06 13.20
N ALA A 242 -0.83 -24.89 12.15
CA ALA A 242 -0.49 -24.44 10.80
C ALA A 242 -1.56 -23.50 10.24
N PHE A 243 -2.85 -23.80 10.41
CA PHE A 243 -3.95 -22.93 10.00
C PHE A 243 -3.94 -21.60 10.76
N SER A 244 -3.68 -21.59 12.06
CA SER A 244 -3.60 -20.36 12.86
C SER A 244 -2.49 -19.42 12.33
N THR A 245 -1.33 -19.99 12.01
CA THR A 245 -0.18 -19.23 11.50
C THR A 245 -0.44 -18.69 10.08
N CYS A 246 -1.06 -19.49 9.21
CA CYS A 246 -1.43 -19.08 7.86
C CYS A 246 -2.60 -18.10 7.85
N GLY A 247 -3.56 -18.26 8.78
CA GLY A 247 -4.77 -17.44 8.84
C GLY A 247 -4.50 -15.95 9.00
N ALA A 248 -3.51 -15.59 9.83
CA ALA A 248 -3.08 -14.21 9.98
C ALA A 248 -2.62 -13.61 8.63
N HIS A 249 -1.77 -14.35 7.90
CA HIS A 249 -1.28 -13.87 6.60
C HIS A 249 -2.39 -13.81 5.54
N VAL A 250 -3.27 -14.82 5.49
CA VAL A 250 -4.44 -14.80 4.59
C VAL A 250 -5.35 -13.61 4.90
N CYS A 251 -5.57 -13.30 6.17
CA CYS A 251 -6.34 -12.12 6.57
C CYS A 251 -5.72 -10.83 6.00
N VAL A 252 -4.42 -10.65 6.16
CA VAL A 252 -3.70 -9.48 5.63
C VAL A 252 -3.79 -9.41 4.10
N ILE A 253 -3.62 -10.54 3.40
CA ILE A 253 -3.78 -10.62 1.94
C ILE A 253 -5.18 -10.17 1.50
N LEU A 254 -6.23 -10.67 2.14
CA LEU A 254 -7.61 -10.31 1.82
C LEU A 254 -7.89 -8.82 2.09
N VAL A 255 -7.41 -8.30 3.22
CA VAL A 255 -7.52 -6.88 3.59
C VAL A 255 -6.81 -5.97 2.60
N PHE A 256 -5.69 -6.40 2.04
CA PHE A 256 -4.94 -5.65 1.03
C PHE A 256 -5.60 -5.70 -0.34
N TYR A 257 -5.88 -6.89 -0.87
CA TYR A 257 -6.32 -7.05 -2.26
C TYR A 257 -7.81 -6.77 -2.49
N ILE A 258 -8.71 -7.12 -1.57
CA ILE A 258 -10.15 -6.96 -1.81
C ILE A 258 -10.54 -5.48 -1.98
N PRO A 259 -10.17 -4.55 -1.07
CA PRO A 259 -10.50 -3.15 -1.25
C PRO A 259 -9.79 -2.52 -2.45
N ALA A 260 -8.53 -2.94 -2.72
CA ALA A 260 -7.77 -2.43 -3.85
C ALA A 260 -8.41 -2.80 -5.19
N PHE A 261 -8.77 -4.07 -5.39
CA PHE A 261 -9.47 -4.50 -6.61
C PHE A 261 -10.85 -3.87 -6.72
N PHE A 262 -11.58 -3.77 -5.61
CA PHE A 262 -12.88 -3.11 -5.61
C PHE A 262 -12.76 -1.64 -6.04
N SER A 263 -11.82 -0.89 -5.47
CA SER A 263 -11.54 0.50 -5.86
C SER A 263 -11.14 0.59 -7.34
N PHE A 264 -10.25 -0.29 -7.79
CA PHE A 264 -9.78 -0.33 -9.17
C PHE A 264 -10.91 -0.61 -10.18
N PHE A 265 -11.78 -1.58 -9.91
CA PHE A 265 -12.89 -1.92 -10.80
C PHE A 265 -14.00 -0.87 -10.78
N THR A 266 -14.34 -0.31 -9.62
CA THR A 266 -15.35 0.75 -9.52
C THR A 266 -14.90 2.03 -10.22
N HIS A 267 -13.61 2.37 -10.14
CA HIS A 267 -13.04 3.52 -10.86
C HIS A 267 -13.14 3.36 -12.39
N ARG A 268 -13.14 2.13 -12.89
CA ARG A 268 -13.12 1.83 -14.31
C ARG A 268 -14.50 1.51 -14.91
N PHE A 269 -15.33 0.80 -14.14
CA PHE A 269 -16.61 0.27 -14.61
C PHE A 269 -17.82 0.78 -13.80
N GLY A 270 -17.58 1.43 -12.65
CA GLY A 270 -18.61 1.89 -11.72
C GLY A 270 -19.27 3.19 -12.13
N ARG A 271 -19.99 3.22 -13.26
CA ARG A 271 -20.68 4.43 -13.77
C ARG A 271 -21.73 5.00 -12.82
N HIS A 272 -22.19 4.22 -11.84
CA HIS A 272 -23.25 4.56 -10.89
C HIS A 272 -22.73 4.80 -9.45
N VAL A 273 -21.44 4.67 -9.20
CA VAL A 273 -20.86 4.91 -7.87
C VAL A 273 -20.68 6.42 -7.67
N PRO A 274 -21.28 7.00 -6.61
CA PRO A 274 -21.07 8.42 -6.30
C PRO A 274 -19.60 8.76 -6.11
N PRO A 275 -19.11 9.90 -6.62
CA PRO A 275 -17.70 10.31 -6.48
C PRO A 275 -17.20 10.29 -5.02
N GLN A 276 -18.07 10.69 -4.08
CA GLN A 276 -17.77 10.70 -2.64
C GLN A 276 -17.46 9.30 -2.10
N ALA A 277 -18.29 8.31 -2.44
CA ALA A 277 -18.06 6.92 -2.04
C ALA A 277 -16.76 6.39 -2.62
N HIS A 278 -16.47 6.74 -3.88
CA HIS A 278 -15.22 6.33 -4.54
C HIS A 278 -13.99 6.91 -3.85
N ILE A 279 -14.00 8.20 -3.48
CA ILE A 279 -12.89 8.85 -2.77
C ILE A 279 -12.71 8.27 -1.38
N ILE A 280 -13.78 8.04 -0.62
CA ILE A 280 -13.72 7.42 0.71
C ILE A 280 -13.12 6.01 0.60
N LEU A 281 -13.60 5.20 -0.33
CA LEU A 281 -13.06 3.85 -0.56
C LEU A 281 -11.59 3.87 -0.96
N ALA A 282 -11.19 4.82 -1.80
CA ALA A 282 -9.80 5.00 -2.19
C ALA A 282 -8.88 5.33 -1.01
N ASN A 283 -9.35 6.16 -0.07
CA ASN A 283 -8.61 6.44 1.17
C ASN A 283 -8.59 5.22 2.11
N LEU A 284 -9.70 4.48 2.21
CA LEU A 284 -9.76 3.30 3.07
C LEU A 284 -8.83 2.19 2.58
N TYR A 285 -8.75 1.91 1.27
CA TYR A 285 -7.84 0.87 0.80
C TYR A 285 -6.36 1.21 1.02
N LEU A 286 -6.00 2.50 1.09
CA LEU A 286 -4.64 2.93 1.43
C LEU A 286 -4.34 2.89 2.94
N LEU A 287 -5.36 3.03 3.79
CA LEU A 287 -5.16 3.20 5.23
C LEU A 287 -5.50 1.95 6.05
N VAL A 288 -6.46 1.15 5.60
CA VAL A 288 -6.88 -0.06 6.34
C VAL A 288 -5.75 -1.08 6.49
N PRO A 289 -4.97 -1.44 5.44
CA PRO A 289 -3.84 -2.34 5.59
C PRO A 289 -2.79 -1.85 6.59
N PRO A 290 -2.27 -0.60 6.54
CA PRO A 290 -1.34 -0.07 7.53
C PRO A 290 -1.83 -0.12 8.99
N VAL A 291 -3.15 -0.08 9.22
CA VAL A 291 -3.72 -0.21 10.57
C VAL A 291 -3.86 -1.66 10.97
N LEU A 292 -4.34 -2.52 10.08
CA LEU A 292 -4.65 -3.91 10.42
C LEU A 292 -3.41 -4.80 10.43
N ASN A 293 -2.40 -4.54 9.61
CA ASN A 293 -1.17 -5.32 9.58
C ASN A 293 -0.52 -5.46 10.98
N PRO A 294 -0.23 -4.37 11.71
CA PRO A 294 0.35 -4.48 13.04
C PRO A 294 -0.60 -5.12 14.05
N LEU A 295 -1.90 -4.94 13.93
CA LEU A 295 -2.88 -5.57 14.82
C LEU A 295 -2.93 -7.09 14.59
N VAL A 296 -3.04 -7.52 13.34
CA VAL A 296 -3.10 -8.95 12.98
C VAL A 296 -1.83 -9.67 13.39
N TYR A 297 -0.66 -9.14 13.08
CA TYR A 297 0.61 -9.78 13.44
C TYR A 297 0.94 -9.63 14.93
N GLY A 298 0.63 -8.48 15.55
CA GLY A 298 0.83 -8.25 16.97
C GLY A 298 -0.01 -9.17 17.85
N ILE A 299 -1.26 -9.46 17.46
CA ILE A 299 -2.15 -10.35 18.21
C ILE A 299 -1.84 -11.82 17.96
N ASN A 300 -1.67 -12.22 16.69
CA ASN A 300 -1.56 -13.63 16.30
C ASN A 300 -0.15 -14.20 16.46
N THR A 301 0.90 -13.36 16.50
CA THR A 301 2.27 -13.82 16.69
C THR A 301 2.65 -13.80 18.18
N LYS A 302 2.72 -14.98 18.79
CA LYS A 302 3.01 -15.13 20.23
C LYS A 302 4.26 -14.37 20.67
N GLN A 303 5.34 -14.45 19.91
CA GLN A 303 6.61 -13.78 20.20
C GLN A 303 6.45 -12.27 20.25
N ILE A 304 5.83 -11.65 19.23
CA ILE A 304 5.57 -10.21 19.18
C ILE A 304 4.64 -9.79 20.31
N ARG A 305 3.54 -10.51 20.50
CA ARG A 305 2.58 -10.24 21.59
C ARG A 305 3.24 -10.25 22.98
N THR A 306 4.07 -11.25 23.27
CA THR A 306 4.78 -11.33 24.56
C THR A 306 5.71 -10.14 24.76
N ARG A 307 6.39 -9.66 23.71
CA ARG A 307 7.25 -8.48 23.80
C ARG A 307 6.46 -7.18 23.98
N ILE A 308 5.34 -7.01 23.29
CA ILE A 308 4.44 -5.84 23.47
C ILE A 308 3.98 -5.77 24.93
N LEU A 309 3.50 -6.90 25.51
CA LEU A 309 3.07 -6.95 26.90
C LEU A 309 4.21 -6.66 27.88
N GLY A 310 5.42 -7.16 27.59
CA GLY A 310 6.61 -6.89 28.40
C GLY A 310 7.06 -5.44 28.40
N LEU A 311 6.82 -4.68 27.32
CA LEU A 311 7.07 -3.23 27.27
C LEU A 311 6.10 -2.46 28.15
N GLY A 312 4.84 -2.89 28.24
CA GLY A 312 3.83 -2.30 29.13
C GLY A 312 4.14 -2.48 30.60
N LEU A 313 4.63 -3.68 30.99
CA LEU A 313 4.95 -4.02 32.38
C LEU A 313 6.25 -3.38 32.90
N ARG A 314 7.17 -2.95 32.03
CA ARG A 314 8.40 -2.25 32.45
C ARG A 314 8.18 -0.75 32.73
N ARG A 315 7.00 -0.22 32.45
CA ARG A 315 6.63 1.20 32.69
C ARG A 315 5.69 1.39 33.89
N SER A 316 5.23 0.34 34.52
CA SER A 316 4.50 0.36 35.79
C SER A 316 5.43 -0.02 36.96
#